data_5d3469712f6d88f0742d844d6b838cb2
#
_entry.id   5d3469712f6d88f0742d844d6b838cb2
#
_cell.length_a   1.000
_cell.length_b   1.000
_cell.length_c   1.000
_cell.angle_alpha   90.00
_cell.angle_beta   90.00
_cell.angle_gamma   90.00
#
_symmetry.space_group_name_H-M   'P 1'
#
loop_
_entity.id
_entity.type
_entity.pdbx_description
1 polymer ?
#
loop_
_entity_poly.entity_id
_entity_poly.type
_entity_poly.pdbx_seq_one_letter_code
_entity_poly.pdbx_strand_id
1 'polypeptide(L)'
;MSASNIVSRRISDLIPDPKNARIHNAKNLDAITASLSQFGQQKPIVVDSNGVIVAGNGTWEAARDLGWVNIDTVLFTGTSEQATAYAIADNRASELGEWDVQRLLDTL
;
A
#
# COMPACT_ATOMS: atom_id res chain seq x y z
N MET A 1 11.99 -12.20 13.02
CA MET A 1 12.27 -11.40 11.84
C MET A 1 12.87 -10.09 12.24
N SER A 2 14.01 -9.82 11.70
CA SER A 2 14.64 -8.54 11.96
C SER A 2 13.65 -7.43 11.60
N ALA A 3 13.66 -6.38 12.36
CA ALA A 3 12.94 -5.18 11.98
C ALA A 3 13.31 -4.88 10.54
N SER A 4 12.34 -4.91 9.69
CA SER A 4 12.54 -4.56 8.32
C SER A 4 13.12 -3.16 8.29
N ASN A 5 14.10 -2.96 7.47
CA ASN A 5 14.69 -1.67 7.27
C ASN A 5 13.69 -0.77 6.56
N ILE A 6 13.01 0.05 7.32
CA ILE A 6 12.10 1.05 6.76
C ILE A 6 12.95 2.16 6.20
N VAL A 7 12.79 2.43 4.91
CA VAL A 7 13.51 3.47 4.21
C VAL A 7 12.51 4.48 3.65
N SER A 8 12.72 5.75 4.00
CA SER A 8 11.92 6.84 3.41
C SER A 8 12.41 7.08 2.00
N ARG A 9 11.51 7.07 1.04
CA ARG A 9 11.84 7.30 -0.38
C ARG A 9 10.92 8.35 -0.96
N ARG A 10 11.41 9.02 -1.98
CA ARG A 10 10.59 10.02 -2.68
C ARG A 10 9.45 9.32 -3.41
N ILE A 11 8.26 9.87 -3.25
CA ILE A 11 7.07 9.36 -3.95
C ILE A 11 7.28 9.36 -5.46
N SER A 12 7.94 10.40 -5.99
CA SER A 12 8.19 10.51 -7.43
C SER A 12 9.18 9.48 -7.98
N ASP A 13 9.96 8.83 -7.11
CA ASP A 13 10.92 7.81 -7.51
C ASP A 13 10.30 6.41 -7.57
N LEU A 14 9.07 6.26 -7.13
CA LEU A 14 8.39 4.97 -7.07
C LEU A 14 7.45 4.82 -8.25
N ILE A 15 7.29 3.57 -8.70
CA ILE A 15 6.51 3.23 -9.88
C ILE A 15 5.39 2.28 -9.47
N PRO A 16 4.12 2.67 -9.65
CA PRO A 16 3.04 1.71 -9.43
C PRO A 16 3.15 0.57 -10.45
N ASP A 17 2.90 -0.67 -10.00
CA ASP A 17 3.00 -1.82 -10.87
C ASP A 17 1.76 -1.88 -11.77
N PRO A 18 1.90 -1.70 -13.10
CA PRO A 18 0.76 -1.72 -13.99
C PRO A 18 0.05 -3.07 -14.08
N LYS A 19 0.75 -4.16 -13.75
CA LYS A 19 0.16 -5.50 -13.73
C LYS A 19 -0.70 -5.74 -12.51
N ASN A 20 -0.34 -5.09 -11.40
CA ASN A 20 -1.02 -5.22 -10.13
C ASN A 20 -1.75 -3.95 -9.73
N ALA A 21 -1.73 -2.94 -10.61
CA ALA A 21 -2.44 -1.70 -10.38
C ALA A 21 -3.93 -2.00 -10.36
N ARG A 22 -4.45 -2.16 -9.16
CA ARG A 22 -5.85 -2.32 -8.95
C ARG A 22 -6.52 -0.98 -9.15
N ILE A 23 -7.62 -0.98 -9.88
CA ILE A 23 -8.43 0.23 -9.96
C ILE A 23 -9.13 0.37 -8.61
N HIS A 24 -8.60 1.26 -7.77
CA HIS A 24 -9.27 1.60 -6.53
C HIS A 24 -10.48 2.48 -6.87
N ASN A 25 -11.65 2.14 -6.35
CA ASN A 25 -12.77 3.04 -6.49
C ASN A 25 -12.54 4.29 -5.64
N ALA A 26 -13.21 5.37 -5.97
CA ALA A 26 -13.02 6.66 -5.30
C ALA A 26 -13.28 6.56 -3.79
N LYS A 27 -14.26 5.78 -3.39
CA LYS A 27 -14.63 5.61 -1.98
C LYS A 27 -13.50 4.95 -1.18
N ASN A 28 -12.86 3.94 -1.74
CA ASN A 28 -11.75 3.26 -1.10
C ASN A 28 -10.55 4.19 -0.97
N LEU A 29 -10.23 4.90 -2.03
CA LEU A 29 -9.13 5.85 -2.02
C LEU A 29 -9.39 6.98 -1.03
N ASP A 30 -10.61 7.47 -0.93
CA ASP A 30 -10.99 8.50 0.04
C ASP A 30 -10.77 8.02 1.47
N ALA A 31 -11.09 6.77 1.77
CA ALA A 31 -10.85 6.19 3.09
C ALA A 31 -9.37 6.13 3.43
N ILE A 32 -8.54 5.71 2.48
CA ILE A 32 -7.09 5.67 2.65
C ILE A 32 -6.54 7.08 2.87
N THR A 33 -6.98 8.03 2.06
CA THR A 33 -6.57 9.42 2.15
C THR A 33 -6.91 10.03 3.50
N ALA A 34 -8.12 9.79 3.99
CA ALA A 34 -8.55 10.27 5.29
C ALA A 34 -7.69 9.67 6.42
N SER A 35 -7.39 8.38 6.34
CA SER A 35 -6.54 7.71 7.31
C SER A 35 -5.13 8.29 7.34
N LEU A 36 -4.52 8.48 6.17
CA LEU A 36 -3.19 9.09 6.08
C LEU A 36 -3.17 10.51 6.62
N SER A 37 -4.19 11.29 6.29
CA SER A 37 -4.30 12.68 6.74
C SER A 37 -4.44 12.77 8.26
N GLN A 38 -5.20 11.85 8.86
CA GLN A 38 -5.50 11.90 10.28
C GLN A 38 -4.41 11.24 11.13
N PHE A 39 -3.87 10.10 10.71
CA PHE A 39 -2.98 9.29 11.53
C PHE A 39 -1.55 9.22 10.98
N GLY A 40 -1.31 9.70 9.78
CA GLY A 40 -0.04 9.49 9.10
C GLY A 40 0.08 8.07 8.58
N GLN A 41 1.25 7.73 8.08
CA GLN A 41 1.51 6.40 7.53
C GLN A 41 1.79 5.41 8.66
N GLN A 42 0.92 4.44 8.84
CA GLN A 42 1.04 3.45 9.92
C GLN A 42 1.84 2.22 9.50
N LYS A 43 1.85 1.91 8.19
CA LYS A 43 2.58 0.77 7.64
C LYS A 43 3.40 1.23 6.45
N PRO A 44 4.65 0.76 6.32
CA PRO A 44 5.41 1.04 5.12
C PRO A 44 4.79 0.31 3.92
N ILE A 45 4.97 0.88 2.73
CA ILE A 45 4.63 0.18 1.50
C ILE A 45 5.80 -0.71 1.12
N VAL A 46 5.54 -1.71 0.29
CA VAL A 46 6.56 -2.68 -0.13
C VAL A 46 6.95 -2.39 -1.58
N VAL A 47 8.25 -2.22 -1.81
CA VAL A 47 8.78 -1.93 -3.14
C VAL A 47 9.88 -2.93 -3.48
N ASP A 48 10.12 -3.18 -4.76
CA ASP A 48 11.22 -4.01 -5.19
C ASP A 48 12.49 -3.17 -5.42
N SER A 49 13.57 -3.83 -5.84
CA SER A 49 14.86 -3.17 -6.04
C SER A 49 14.84 -2.15 -7.18
N ASN A 50 13.84 -2.19 -8.03
CA ASN A 50 13.68 -1.24 -9.15
C ASN A 50 12.78 -0.07 -8.78
N GLY A 51 12.28 -0.02 -7.55
CA GLY A 51 11.35 1.02 -7.13
C GLY A 51 9.91 0.77 -7.54
N VAL A 52 9.59 -0.43 -8.01
CA VAL A 52 8.22 -0.79 -8.36
C VAL A 52 7.48 -1.20 -7.10
N ILE A 53 6.27 -0.67 -6.93
CA ILE A 53 5.45 -0.94 -5.75
C ILE A 53 4.85 -2.33 -5.85
N VAL A 54 5.22 -3.19 -4.90
CA VAL A 54 4.68 -4.55 -4.80
C VAL A 54 3.35 -4.54 -4.03
N ALA A 55 3.29 -3.78 -2.95
CA ALA A 55 2.09 -3.65 -2.14
C ALA A 55 2.00 -2.22 -1.61
N GLY A 56 0.80 -1.66 -1.60
CA GLY A 56 0.56 -0.31 -1.10
C GLY A 56 0.33 0.73 -2.18
N ASN A 57 -0.08 0.31 -3.38
CA ASN A 57 -0.36 1.25 -4.48
C ASN A 57 -1.40 2.30 -4.08
N GLY A 58 -2.44 1.91 -3.34
CA GLY A 58 -3.46 2.85 -2.87
C GLY A 58 -2.91 3.86 -1.88
N THR A 59 -2.05 3.42 -0.97
CA THR A 59 -1.39 4.31 -0.01
C THR A 59 -0.47 5.30 -0.72
N TRP A 60 0.30 4.82 -1.70
CA TRP A 60 1.16 5.68 -2.52
C TRP A 60 0.34 6.75 -3.25
N GLU A 61 -0.76 6.34 -3.88
CA GLU A 61 -1.62 7.25 -4.62
C GLU A 61 -2.24 8.31 -3.71
N ALA A 62 -2.74 7.90 -2.54
CA ALA A 62 -3.32 8.81 -1.56
C ALA A 62 -2.28 9.79 -1.03
N ALA A 63 -1.07 9.32 -0.73
CA ALA A 63 0.01 10.17 -0.26
C ALA A 63 0.42 11.20 -1.32
N ARG A 64 0.49 10.76 -2.58
CA ARG A 64 0.76 11.66 -3.70
C ARG A 64 -0.31 12.76 -3.79
N ASP A 65 -1.56 12.37 -3.69
CA ASP A 65 -2.69 13.31 -3.80
C ASP A 65 -2.72 14.29 -2.62
N LEU A 66 -2.21 13.88 -1.45
CA LEU A 66 -2.07 14.76 -0.29
C LEU A 66 -0.86 15.70 -0.40
N GLY A 67 -0.02 15.51 -1.41
CA GLY A 67 1.15 16.35 -1.60
C GLY A 67 2.37 15.93 -0.78
N TRP A 68 2.40 14.70 -0.29
CA TRP A 68 3.57 14.18 0.42
C TRP A 68 4.76 14.07 -0.54
N VAL A 69 5.94 14.38 -0.04
CA VAL A 69 7.18 14.27 -0.82
C VAL A 69 7.78 12.88 -0.65
N ASN A 70 7.75 12.35 0.56
CA ASN A 70 8.37 11.08 0.91
C ASN A 70 7.32 10.11 1.45
N ILE A 71 7.64 8.82 1.37
CA ILE A 71 6.80 7.75 1.90
C ILE A 71 7.71 6.64 2.45
N ASP A 72 7.30 6.01 3.52
CA ASP A 72 8.06 4.92 4.13
C ASP A 72 7.88 3.64 3.35
N THR A 73 8.99 2.98 3.06
CA THR A 73 9.03 1.75 2.26
C THR A 73 9.86 0.68 2.92
N VAL A 74 9.57 -0.58 2.59
CA VAL A 74 10.46 -1.71 2.85
C VAL A 74 10.76 -2.40 1.53
N LEU A 75 11.96 -2.99 1.44
CA LEU A 75 12.40 -3.66 0.22
C LEU A 75 11.92 -5.10 0.20
N PHE A 76 11.29 -5.49 -0.90
CA PHE A 76 10.99 -6.89 -1.18
C PHE A 76 12.18 -7.52 -1.88
N THR A 77 12.72 -8.60 -1.32
CA THR A 77 13.95 -9.22 -1.81
C THR A 77 13.74 -10.54 -2.57
N GLY A 78 12.50 -10.93 -2.80
CA GLY A 78 12.19 -12.16 -3.53
C GLY A 78 12.27 -12.02 -5.04
N THR A 79 11.94 -13.12 -5.73
CA THR A 79 11.86 -13.13 -7.20
C THR A 79 10.65 -12.34 -7.68
N SER A 80 10.59 -12.09 -8.99
CA SER A 80 9.45 -11.40 -9.58
C SER A 80 8.15 -12.22 -9.42
N GLU A 81 8.22 -13.54 -9.50
CA GLU A 81 7.08 -14.41 -9.24
C GLU A 81 6.61 -14.33 -7.79
N GLN A 82 7.56 -14.28 -6.85
CA GLN A 82 7.26 -14.12 -5.45
C GLN A 82 6.63 -12.76 -5.16
N ALA A 83 7.13 -11.71 -5.81
CA ALA A 83 6.56 -10.37 -5.67
C ALA A 83 5.11 -10.33 -6.15
N THR A 84 4.82 -10.96 -7.28
CA THR A 84 3.47 -11.06 -7.81
C THR A 84 2.55 -11.81 -6.84
N ALA A 85 3.02 -12.94 -6.32
CA ALA A 85 2.27 -13.74 -5.34
C ALA A 85 1.99 -12.93 -4.06
N TYR A 86 2.99 -12.19 -3.58
CA TYR A 86 2.83 -11.34 -2.41
C TYR A 86 1.80 -10.25 -2.65
N ALA A 87 1.85 -9.60 -3.80
CA ALA A 87 0.91 -8.53 -4.14
C ALA A 87 -0.54 -9.05 -4.18
N ILE A 88 -0.74 -10.23 -4.74
CA ILE A 88 -2.07 -10.86 -4.78
C ILE A 88 -2.55 -11.17 -3.36
N ALA A 89 -1.68 -11.76 -2.54
CA ALA A 89 -2.02 -12.11 -1.16
C ALA A 89 -2.34 -10.86 -0.33
N ASP A 90 -1.57 -9.79 -0.51
CA ASP A 90 -1.79 -8.54 0.21
C ASP A 90 -3.14 -7.92 -0.16
N ASN A 91 -3.48 -7.87 -1.44
CA ASN A 91 -4.77 -7.36 -1.90
C ASN A 91 -5.92 -8.18 -1.33
N ARG A 92 -5.78 -9.51 -1.31
CA ARG A 92 -6.80 -10.39 -0.77
C ARG A 92 -7.01 -10.18 0.72
N ALA A 93 -5.92 -10.05 1.45
CA ALA A 93 -5.98 -9.80 2.89
C ALA A 93 -6.65 -8.45 3.19
N SER A 94 -6.36 -7.44 2.40
CA SER A 94 -6.98 -6.12 2.55
C SER A 94 -8.48 -6.18 2.29
N GLU A 95 -8.91 -6.91 1.26
CA GLU A 95 -10.32 -7.11 0.96
C GLU A 95 -11.05 -7.79 2.11
N LEU A 96 -10.45 -8.86 2.65
CA LEU A 96 -11.03 -9.59 3.77
C LEU A 96 -11.11 -8.72 5.02
N GLY A 97 -10.08 -7.92 5.28
CA GLY A 97 -10.07 -6.98 6.40
C GLY A 97 -11.17 -5.94 6.29
N GLU A 98 -11.39 -5.39 5.10
CA GLU A 98 -12.49 -4.45 4.86
C GLU A 98 -13.84 -5.10 5.13
N TRP A 99 -14.02 -6.35 4.71
CA TRP A 99 -15.23 -7.11 4.97
C TRP A 99 -15.50 -7.27 6.46
N ASP A 100 -14.47 -7.62 7.23
CA ASP A 100 -14.61 -7.82 8.67
C ASP A 100 -14.98 -6.53 9.38
N VAL A 101 -14.40 -5.41 8.99
CA VAL A 101 -14.73 -4.10 9.56
C VAL A 101 -16.18 -3.73 9.22
N GLN A 102 -16.60 -3.94 7.99
CA GLN A 102 -17.97 -3.63 7.57
C GLN A 102 -18.98 -4.50 8.32
N ARG A 103 -18.69 -5.79 8.48
CA ARG A 103 -19.55 -6.68 9.26
C ARG A 103 -19.66 -6.24 10.71
N LEU A 104 -18.55 -5.81 11.29
CA LEU A 104 -18.56 -5.32 12.66
C LEU A 104 -19.43 -4.08 12.80
N LEU A 105 -19.31 -3.15 11.87
CA LEU A 105 -20.14 -1.94 11.86
C LEU A 105 -21.61 -2.27 11.70
N ASP A 106 -21.94 -3.24 10.87
CA ASP A 106 -23.33 -3.66 10.61
C ASP A 106 -23.98 -4.29 11.84
N THR A 107 -23.18 -4.86 12.75
CA THR A 107 -23.71 -5.47 13.98
C THR A 107 -23.85 -4.52 15.14
N LEU A 108 -23.32 -3.33 15.00
CA LEU A 108 -23.48 -2.28 16.01
C LEU A 108 -24.79 -1.54 15.82
#